data_c9f6f23a08ef549105f6d9c8e67aa2ec
#
_entry.id   c9f6f23a08ef549105f6d9c8e67aa2ec
#
_cell.length_a   1.000
_cell.length_b   1.000
_cell.length_c   1.000
_cell.angle_alpha   90.00
_cell.angle_beta   90.00
_cell.angle_gamma   90.00
#
_symmetry.space_group_name_H-M   'P 1'
#
loop_
_entity.id
_entity.type
_entity.pdbx_description
1 polymer ?
#
loop_
_entity_poly.entity_id
_entity_poly.type
_entity_poly.pdbx_seq_one_letter_code
_entity_poly.pdbx_strand_id
1 'polypeptide(L)'
;ADSLHLSTGKHMVCLYSVHCSFCKATAQKVAAIARRHHLSGNEVRCLFIQTEENMQPSVSAFFAGNGGQVFPYDIIDPFVFLDMTGGVMPIVLLTSDTDLVAEYNYRTLDERAIADFFNH
;
A
#
# COMPACT_ATOMS: atom_id res chain seq x y z
N ALA A 1 -6.09 -16.58 1.16
CA ALA A 1 -6.69 -16.31 -0.15
C ALA A 1 -6.10 -15.05 -0.75
N ASP A 2 -5.94 -15.04 -2.07
CA ASP A 2 -5.37 -13.91 -2.80
C ASP A 2 -6.51 -13.07 -3.41
N SER A 3 -7.31 -12.44 -2.54
CA SER A 3 -8.49 -11.69 -2.96
C SER A 3 -8.14 -10.45 -3.79
N LEU A 4 -6.95 -9.90 -3.64
CA LEU A 4 -6.47 -8.76 -4.43
C LEU A 4 -5.61 -9.18 -5.62
N HIS A 5 -5.50 -10.46 -5.89
CA HIS A 5 -4.71 -11.01 -7.02
C HIS A 5 -3.25 -10.56 -6.99
N LEU A 6 -2.64 -10.52 -5.79
CA LEU A 6 -1.28 -10.04 -5.62
C LEU A 6 -0.23 -11.00 -6.17
N SER A 7 -0.61 -12.27 -6.40
CA SER A 7 0.32 -13.29 -6.91
C SER A 7 0.54 -13.22 -8.41
N THR A 8 -0.17 -12.34 -9.13
CA THR A 8 -0.03 -12.20 -10.59
C THR A 8 0.17 -10.74 -10.97
N GLY A 9 1.15 -10.48 -11.84
CA GLY A 9 1.43 -9.15 -12.36
C GLY A 9 2.26 -8.29 -11.43
N LYS A 10 2.45 -7.05 -11.84
CA LYS A 10 3.22 -6.06 -11.08
C LYS A 10 2.32 -5.25 -10.18
N HIS A 11 2.69 -5.14 -8.91
CA HIS A 11 1.93 -4.39 -7.93
C HIS A 11 2.83 -3.56 -7.02
N MET A 12 2.29 -2.43 -6.60
CA MET A 12 2.80 -1.67 -5.45
C MET A 12 1.86 -1.95 -4.30
N VAL A 13 2.35 -2.69 -3.30
CA VAL A 13 1.56 -3.13 -2.15
C VAL A 13 1.94 -2.28 -0.96
N CYS A 14 0.98 -1.53 -0.45
CA CYS A 14 1.18 -0.58 0.64
C CYS A 14 0.60 -1.15 1.93
N LEU A 15 1.45 -1.31 2.95
CA LEU A 15 1.06 -1.84 4.25
C LEU A 15 0.95 -0.67 5.24
N TYR A 16 -0.28 -0.40 5.69
CA TYR A 16 -0.61 0.78 6.48
C TYR A 16 -1.37 0.42 7.75
N SER A 17 -1.28 1.32 8.74
CA SER A 17 -2.27 1.44 9.80
C SER A 17 -3.05 2.76 9.62
N VAL A 18 -4.36 2.72 9.79
CA VAL A 18 -5.20 3.92 9.68
C VAL A 18 -4.90 4.95 10.80
N HIS A 19 -4.23 4.53 11.87
CA HIS A 19 -3.88 5.38 13.00
C HIS A 19 -2.43 5.89 12.98
N CYS A 20 -1.68 5.56 11.94
CA CYS A 20 -0.26 5.89 11.84
C CYS A 20 -0.07 7.16 11.01
N SER A 21 0.50 8.22 11.60
CA SER A 21 0.73 9.48 10.90
C SER A 21 1.73 9.34 9.75
N PHE A 22 2.77 8.52 9.91
CA PHE A 22 3.71 8.25 8.82
C PHE A 22 3.06 7.47 7.67
N CYS A 23 2.11 6.59 7.99
CA CYS A 23 1.33 5.90 6.98
C CYS A 23 0.48 6.87 6.17
N LYS A 24 -0.17 7.82 6.84
CA LYS A 24 -0.98 8.86 6.17
C LYS A 24 -0.12 9.71 5.25
N ALA A 25 1.05 10.13 5.71
CA ALA A 25 1.98 10.92 4.90
C ALA A 25 2.49 10.14 3.69
N THR A 26 2.84 8.87 3.89
CA THR A 26 3.30 8.00 2.80
C THR A 26 2.17 7.75 1.80
N ALA A 27 0.95 7.53 2.27
CA ALA A 27 -0.20 7.33 1.41
C ALA A 27 -0.47 8.53 0.52
N GLN A 28 -0.28 9.76 1.02
CA GLN A 28 -0.38 10.97 0.20
C GLN A 28 0.68 10.99 -0.90
N LYS A 29 1.91 10.58 -0.60
CA LYS A 29 2.99 10.50 -1.60
C LYS A 29 2.68 9.42 -2.64
N VAL A 30 2.24 8.25 -2.20
CA VAL A 30 1.85 7.15 -3.11
C VAL A 30 0.72 7.59 -4.03
N ALA A 31 -0.29 8.27 -3.49
CA ALA A 31 -1.40 8.78 -4.30
C ALA A 31 -0.92 9.78 -5.35
N ALA A 32 0.02 10.66 -5.00
CA ALA A 32 0.60 11.60 -5.94
C ALA A 32 1.43 10.91 -7.03
N ILE A 33 2.23 9.91 -6.65
CA ILE A 33 3.00 9.10 -7.62
C ILE A 33 2.04 8.38 -8.58
N ALA A 34 0.97 7.80 -8.05
CA ALA A 34 -0.02 7.10 -8.87
C ALA A 34 -0.66 8.04 -9.88
N ARG A 35 -1.02 9.26 -9.47
CA ARG A 35 -1.59 10.24 -10.40
C ARG A 35 -0.59 10.63 -11.49
N ARG A 36 0.65 10.93 -11.11
CA ARG A 36 1.68 11.38 -12.07
C ARG A 36 2.04 10.29 -13.08
N HIS A 37 1.98 9.03 -12.69
CA HIS A 37 2.40 7.91 -13.53
C HIS A 37 1.24 7.05 -14.01
N HIS A 38 0.01 7.53 -13.81
CA HIS A 38 -1.21 6.86 -14.28
C HIS A 38 -1.34 5.43 -13.75
N LEU A 39 -0.95 5.22 -12.50
CA LEU A 39 -1.15 3.94 -11.83
C LEU A 39 -2.56 3.88 -11.25
N SER A 40 -3.25 2.79 -11.50
CA SER A 40 -4.64 2.59 -11.08
C SER A 40 -4.73 1.54 -9.97
N GLY A 41 -5.95 1.12 -9.66
CA GLY A 41 -6.18 0.02 -8.75
C GLY A 41 -5.65 -1.33 -9.23
N ASN A 42 -5.28 -1.46 -10.51
CA ASN A 42 -4.60 -2.66 -10.98
C ASN A 42 -3.16 -2.74 -10.47
N GLU A 43 -2.49 -1.61 -10.35
CA GLU A 43 -1.10 -1.54 -9.90
C GLU A 43 -0.98 -1.33 -8.39
N VAL A 44 -1.81 -0.46 -7.80
CA VAL A 44 -1.70 -0.07 -6.39
C VAL A 44 -2.69 -0.84 -5.54
N ARG A 45 -2.23 -1.51 -4.51
CA ARG A 45 -3.04 -2.29 -3.59
C ARG A 45 -2.65 -1.93 -2.16
N CYS A 46 -3.62 -1.89 -1.25
CA CYS A 46 -3.38 -1.54 0.14
C CYS A 46 -3.76 -2.69 1.07
N LEU A 47 -2.93 -2.93 2.09
CA LEU A 47 -3.22 -3.87 3.16
C LEU A 47 -3.18 -3.09 4.47
N PHE A 48 -4.32 -3.11 5.19
CA PHE A 48 -4.44 -2.42 6.47
C PHE A 48 -4.43 -3.42 7.62
N ILE A 49 -3.63 -3.15 8.64
CA ILE A 49 -3.70 -3.93 9.89
C ILE A 49 -5.08 -3.70 10.53
N GLN A 50 -5.71 -4.76 10.98
CA GLN A 50 -6.96 -4.66 11.71
C GLN A 50 -6.72 -4.05 13.09
N THR A 51 -7.38 -2.94 13.40
CA THR A 51 -7.25 -2.21 14.66
C THR A 51 -8.58 -2.07 15.39
N GLU A 52 -9.69 -2.19 14.68
CA GLU A 52 -11.03 -2.13 15.26
C GLU A 52 -11.91 -3.16 14.57
N GLU A 53 -13.08 -3.42 15.17
CA GLU A 53 -14.00 -4.44 14.66
C GLU A 53 -14.52 -4.08 13.28
N ASN A 54 -14.96 -2.83 13.09
CA ASN A 54 -15.43 -2.33 11.81
C ASN A 54 -14.42 -1.33 11.24
N MET A 55 -13.67 -1.77 10.26
CA MET A 55 -12.59 -0.97 9.65
C MET A 55 -13.09 0.00 8.58
N GLN A 56 -14.29 -0.20 8.03
CA GLN A 56 -14.74 0.57 6.87
C GLN A 56 -14.72 2.08 7.07
N PRO A 57 -15.26 2.64 8.18
CA PRO A 57 -15.22 4.09 8.37
C PRO A 57 -13.78 4.62 8.47
N SER A 58 -12.91 3.89 9.13
CA SER A 58 -11.51 4.30 9.31
C SER A 58 -10.74 4.28 7.99
N VAL A 59 -10.97 3.27 7.16
CA VAL A 59 -10.34 3.18 5.83
C VAL A 59 -10.87 4.28 4.92
N SER A 60 -12.18 4.55 4.94
CA SER A 60 -12.77 5.65 4.15
C SER A 60 -12.16 7.01 4.53
N ALA A 61 -12.01 7.27 5.83
CA ALA A 61 -11.38 8.50 6.31
C ALA A 61 -9.91 8.58 5.89
N PHE A 62 -9.20 7.45 5.94
CA PHE A 62 -7.80 7.38 5.51
C PHE A 62 -7.65 7.76 4.02
N PHE A 63 -8.47 7.19 3.14
CA PHE A 63 -8.43 7.52 1.72
C PHE A 63 -8.90 8.94 1.43
N ALA A 64 -9.84 9.47 2.20
CA ALA A 64 -10.26 10.86 2.06
C ALA A 64 -9.08 11.82 2.25
N GLY A 65 -8.13 11.48 3.13
CA GLY A 65 -6.90 12.25 3.33
C GLY A 65 -5.95 12.24 2.12
N ASN A 66 -6.18 11.37 1.14
CA ASN A 66 -5.40 11.28 -0.09
C ASN A 66 -6.04 12.05 -1.25
N GLY A 67 -6.89 13.03 -0.98
CA GLY A 67 -7.64 13.74 -2.01
C GLY A 67 -8.78 12.89 -2.59
N GLY A 68 -9.24 11.91 -1.85
CA GLY A 68 -10.33 11.03 -2.25
C GLY A 68 -9.93 9.87 -3.16
N GLN A 69 -8.63 9.70 -3.41
CA GLN A 69 -8.16 8.59 -4.24
C GLN A 69 -8.21 7.28 -3.46
N VAL A 70 -9.01 6.32 -3.94
CA VAL A 70 -9.25 5.03 -3.31
C VAL A 70 -8.58 3.92 -4.13
N PHE A 71 -7.87 3.04 -3.45
CA PHE A 71 -7.28 1.84 -4.07
C PHE A 71 -7.94 0.58 -3.50
N PRO A 72 -7.91 -0.53 -4.24
CA PRO A 72 -8.34 -1.81 -3.69
C PRO A 72 -7.56 -2.14 -2.43
N TYR A 73 -8.24 -2.64 -1.41
CA TYR A 73 -7.60 -2.93 -0.14
C TYR A 73 -8.15 -4.20 0.49
N ASP A 74 -7.40 -4.73 1.45
CA ASP A 74 -7.84 -5.80 2.32
C ASP A 74 -7.44 -5.48 3.76
N ILE A 75 -8.12 -6.11 4.70
CA ILE A 75 -7.84 -5.97 6.13
C ILE A 75 -7.12 -7.23 6.57
N ILE A 76 -5.99 -7.07 7.23
CA ILE A 76 -5.08 -8.16 7.56
C ILE A 76 -5.04 -8.34 9.08
N ASP A 77 -5.13 -9.59 9.51
CA ASP A 77 -4.96 -9.98 10.91
C ASP A 77 -3.68 -9.36 11.49
N PRO A 78 -3.72 -8.80 12.72
CA PRO A 78 -2.55 -8.13 13.29
C PRO A 78 -1.29 -8.99 13.36
N PHE A 79 -1.42 -10.26 13.69
CA PHE A 79 -0.24 -11.14 13.78
C PHE A 79 0.37 -11.40 12.40
N VAL A 80 -0.48 -11.62 11.40
CA VAL A 80 -0.02 -11.79 10.01
C VAL A 80 0.64 -10.50 9.51
N PHE A 81 0.03 -9.36 9.79
CA PHE A 81 0.57 -8.07 9.39
C PHE A 81 1.95 -7.81 10.02
N LEU A 82 2.08 -8.09 11.32
CA LEU A 82 3.35 -7.90 12.02
C LEU A 82 4.45 -8.84 11.51
N ASP A 83 4.08 -10.07 11.12
CA ASP A 83 5.02 -10.98 10.47
C ASP A 83 5.51 -10.43 9.12
N MET A 84 4.61 -9.81 8.34
CA MET A 84 4.97 -9.25 7.05
C MET A 84 5.85 -8.02 7.17
N THR A 85 5.66 -7.21 8.21
CA THR A 85 6.31 -5.90 8.35
C THR A 85 7.48 -5.91 9.32
N GLY A 86 7.56 -6.90 10.21
CA GLY A 86 8.51 -6.89 11.31
C GLY A 86 8.23 -5.79 12.33
N GLY A 87 7.00 -5.29 12.37
CA GLY A 87 6.60 -4.20 13.26
C GLY A 87 6.90 -2.81 12.73
N VAL A 88 7.46 -2.70 11.53
CA VAL A 88 7.75 -1.41 10.88
C VAL A 88 6.58 -1.04 9.98
N MET A 89 6.12 0.19 10.05
CA MET A 89 5.13 0.71 9.10
C MET A 89 5.31 2.22 8.96
N PRO A 90 5.01 2.78 7.77
CA PRO A 90 4.50 2.08 6.59
C PRO A 90 5.58 1.25 5.88
N ILE A 91 5.15 0.24 5.15
CA ILE A 91 6.00 -0.50 4.22
C ILE A 91 5.33 -0.44 2.85
N VAL A 92 6.12 -0.18 1.82
CA VAL A 92 5.68 -0.23 0.42
C VAL A 92 6.53 -1.26 -0.31
N LEU A 93 5.87 -2.24 -0.89
CA LEU A 93 6.52 -3.33 -1.61
C LEU A 93 6.26 -3.19 -3.11
N LEU A 94 7.27 -3.46 -3.92
CA LEU A 94 7.09 -3.71 -5.34
C LEU A 94 7.18 -5.21 -5.56
N THR A 95 6.13 -5.77 -6.14
CA THR A 95 6.06 -7.21 -6.39
C THR A 95 5.84 -7.47 -7.87
N SER A 96 6.42 -8.56 -8.37
CA SER A 96 6.19 -9.05 -9.73
C SER A 96 5.86 -10.54 -9.62
N ASP A 97 4.62 -10.88 -9.90
CA ASP A 97 4.05 -12.19 -9.60
C ASP A 97 4.26 -12.51 -8.12
N THR A 98 4.98 -13.59 -7.78
CA THR A 98 5.25 -13.94 -6.39
C THR A 98 6.58 -13.38 -5.86
N ASP A 99 7.32 -12.62 -6.68
CA ASP A 99 8.65 -12.13 -6.31
C ASP A 99 8.56 -10.75 -5.66
N LEU A 100 9.29 -10.57 -4.58
CA LEU A 100 9.52 -9.26 -3.97
C LEU A 100 10.69 -8.60 -4.71
N VAL A 101 10.42 -7.49 -5.39
CA VAL A 101 11.41 -6.76 -6.19
C VAL A 101 12.08 -5.66 -5.39
N ALA A 102 11.31 -4.93 -4.59
CA ALA A 102 11.83 -3.82 -3.78
C ALA A 102 10.94 -3.60 -2.55
N GLU A 103 11.54 -2.98 -1.53
CA GLU A 103 10.85 -2.65 -0.29
C GLU A 103 11.28 -1.25 0.13
N TYR A 104 10.30 -0.42 0.52
CA TYR A 104 10.53 0.95 0.96
C TYR A 104 9.81 1.21 2.28
N ASN A 105 10.38 2.09 3.08
CA ASN A 105 9.69 2.72 4.21
C ASN A 105 9.42 4.19 3.89
N TYR A 106 8.91 4.96 4.87
CA TYR A 106 8.55 6.37 4.62
C TYR A 106 9.74 7.26 4.26
N ARG A 107 10.97 6.84 4.60
CA ARG A 107 12.20 7.60 4.30
C ARG A 107 12.82 7.21 2.97
N THR A 108 12.58 6.00 2.51
CA THR A 108 13.28 5.44 1.34
C THR A 108 12.40 5.36 0.10
N LEU A 109 11.14 5.80 0.19
CA LEU A 109 10.22 5.76 -0.95
C LEU A 109 10.83 6.48 -2.15
N ASP A 110 10.91 5.79 -3.28
CA ASP A 110 11.65 6.23 -4.46
C ASP A 110 10.72 6.26 -5.67
N GLU A 111 10.23 7.44 -6.01
CA GLU A 111 9.28 7.63 -7.11
C GLU A 111 9.86 7.17 -8.44
N ARG A 112 11.12 7.47 -8.72
CA ARG A 112 11.74 7.13 -9.99
C ARG A 112 11.86 5.61 -10.15
N ALA A 113 12.28 4.93 -9.11
CA ALA A 113 12.37 3.48 -9.14
C ALA A 113 10.99 2.83 -9.32
N ILE A 114 9.96 3.38 -8.67
CA ILE A 114 8.59 2.91 -8.83
C ILE A 114 8.11 3.11 -10.27
N ALA A 115 8.33 4.30 -10.83
CA ALA A 115 7.94 4.59 -12.21
C ALA A 115 8.65 3.66 -13.20
N ASP A 116 9.94 3.47 -13.03
CA ASP A 116 10.73 2.57 -13.89
C ASP A 116 10.24 1.14 -13.80
N PHE A 117 9.88 0.70 -12.60
CA PHE A 117 9.36 -0.66 -12.37
C PHE A 117 8.10 -0.91 -13.21
N PHE A 118 7.16 0.04 -13.24
CA PHE A 118 5.91 -0.15 -13.96
C PHE A 118 6.04 0.12 -15.47
N ASN A 119 7.09 0.79 -15.91
CA ASN A 119 7.32 1.07 -17.32
C ASN A 119 8.07 -0.05 -18.06
N HIS A 120 8.40 -1.11 -17.36
CA HIS A 120 9.06 -2.29 -17.93
C HIS A 120 8.17 -3.54 -17.73
#